data_27967177e98576dceddcbea361a08539
#
_entry.id   27967177e98576dceddcbea361a08539
#
_cell.length_a   1.000
_cell.length_b   1.000
_cell.length_c   1.000
_cell.angle_alpha   90.00
_cell.angle_beta   90.00
_cell.angle_gamma   90.00
#
_symmetry.space_group_name_H-M   'P 1'
#
loop_
_entity.id
_entity.type
_entity.pdbx_description
1 polymer ?
#
loop_
_entity_poly.entity_id
_entity_poly.type
_entity_poly.pdbx_seq_one_letter_code
_entity_poly.pdbx_strand_id
1 'polypeptide(L)'
;MSISKSNICEHPLVIVRHDIRTIVMSAIELHFGSHISSVVELTPTFKSDIVYNYDARFFSPIRRGVSTDNINDYYAVMPDGECICMYQVVPCGKCSLCRNKKSNEWSCRCSCETLYSTSVPLFVTLTLNNDHLTDKVEKSVIQKFFKRLRIDLDRNYDYVDPLRYVCVGEYGSRTSRPHYHAIIWNAPVFDLRKLLSIFENNWQQGFVYLKPCDNGAVSYVLKYLRKSDGNEKFGFFLASRGGKRRTGGIGYQYAKDYSDFYRHNPQQMSIELTEKYTGTQLSFCIPQYYSNKFYPSRSSLVSLDYRESFRLASVMLHHYLYLSDIYKLANHTFVDSMRTDLRLLSDMGLCNYTEYITSSTKHYLDDKNLDYVSDLVSDLTILSEVIHTFVKNFDFEQFCSLLDIRTKHKMYLDEYIYDKEDTATVSEKLMHLKKISNHYAAIEKF
;
A
#
# COMPACT_ATOMS: atom_id res chain seq x y z
N MET A 1 2.09 -17.37 -19.31
CA MET A 1 1.53 -16.79 -18.08
C MET A 1 0.40 -15.87 -18.48
N SER A 2 -0.85 -16.22 -18.16
CA SER A 2 -1.99 -15.37 -18.48
C SER A 2 -1.88 -14.07 -17.66
N ILE A 3 -1.98 -12.94 -18.33
CA ILE A 3 -2.16 -11.65 -17.68
C ILE A 3 -3.43 -11.80 -16.84
N SER A 4 -3.31 -11.71 -15.53
CA SER A 4 -4.49 -11.50 -14.68
C SER A 4 -5.13 -10.22 -15.21
N LYS A 5 -6.16 -10.38 -16.01
CA LYS A 5 -6.98 -9.28 -16.47
C LYS A 5 -7.63 -8.74 -15.22
N SER A 6 -7.02 -7.73 -14.60
CA SER A 6 -7.71 -6.89 -13.62
C SER A 6 -8.76 -6.09 -14.38
N ASN A 7 -9.77 -6.78 -14.91
CA ASN A 7 -10.81 -6.29 -15.81
C ASN A 7 -11.79 -5.30 -15.14
N ILE A 8 -11.36 -4.67 -14.04
CA ILE A 8 -12.20 -3.76 -13.26
C ILE A 8 -11.63 -2.34 -13.32
N CYS A 9 -11.02 -1.96 -14.43
CA CYS A 9 -10.55 -0.59 -14.62
C CYS A 9 -10.84 -0.11 -16.04
N GLU A 10 -11.47 1.06 -16.17
CA GLU A 10 -11.77 1.66 -17.48
C GLU A 10 -10.50 2.12 -18.21
N HIS A 11 -9.49 2.53 -17.45
CA HIS A 11 -8.25 3.10 -17.96
C HIS A 11 -7.05 2.53 -17.18
N PRO A 12 -6.72 1.24 -17.34
CA PRO A 12 -5.60 0.63 -16.65
C PRO A 12 -4.28 1.31 -17.02
N LEU A 13 -3.37 1.39 -16.06
CA LEU A 13 -2.03 1.93 -16.24
C LEU A 13 -1.05 0.79 -16.42
N VAL A 14 -0.10 0.96 -17.33
CA VAL A 14 1.04 0.07 -17.50
C VAL A 14 2.23 0.69 -16.76
N ILE A 15 2.77 -0.03 -15.81
CA ILE A 15 3.93 0.41 -15.02
C ILE A 15 5.06 -0.60 -15.10
N VAL A 16 6.30 -0.15 -14.92
CA VAL A 16 7.45 -1.05 -14.80
C VAL A 16 7.31 -1.84 -13.50
N ARG A 17 7.53 -3.15 -13.55
CA ARG A 17 7.52 -4.01 -12.38
C ARG A 17 8.61 -3.60 -11.40
N HIS A 18 8.29 -3.61 -10.11
CA HIS A 18 9.22 -3.18 -9.07
C HIS A 18 10.47 -4.07 -8.97
N ASP A 19 10.30 -5.38 -9.14
CA ASP A 19 11.39 -6.36 -9.16
C ASP A 19 12.38 -6.08 -10.30
N ILE A 20 11.88 -5.83 -11.51
CA ILE A 20 12.71 -5.44 -12.67
C ILE A 20 13.44 -4.13 -12.40
N ARG A 21 12.77 -3.13 -11.82
CA ARG A 21 13.40 -1.86 -11.43
C ARG A 21 14.59 -2.10 -10.50
N THR A 22 14.43 -2.95 -9.51
CA THR A 22 15.49 -3.27 -8.55
C THR A 22 16.68 -3.94 -9.22
N ILE A 23 16.43 -4.92 -10.10
CA ILE A 23 17.48 -5.61 -10.86
C ILE A 23 18.27 -4.63 -11.73
N VAL A 24 17.58 -3.76 -12.45
CA VAL A 24 18.19 -2.76 -13.32
C VAL A 24 19.01 -1.75 -12.52
N MET A 25 18.48 -1.25 -11.39
CA MET A 25 19.22 -0.32 -10.53
C MET A 25 20.47 -0.96 -9.94
N SER A 26 20.40 -2.22 -9.50
CA SER A 26 21.56 -2.95 -9.01
C SER A 26 22.61 -3.15 -10.11
N ALA A 27 22.22 -3.47 -11.33
CA ALA A 27 23.14 -3.60 -12.46
C ALA A 27 23.82 -2.26 -12.83
N ILE A 28 23.08 -1.16 -12.74
CA ILE A 28 23.60 0.19 -12.97
C ILE A 28 24.63 0.56 -11.89
N GLU A 29 24.31 0.34 -10.61
CA GLU A 29 25.21 0.63 -9.49
C GLU A 29 26.52 -0.17 -9.56
N LEU A 30 26.44 -1.44 -9.95
CA LEU A 30 27.63 -2.30 -10.17
C LEU A 30 28.54 -1.79 -11.30
N HIS A 31 27.97 -1.22 -12.38
CA HIS A 31 28.75 -0.78 -13.55
C HIS A 31 29.31 0.63 -13.42
N PHE A 32 28.62 1.54 -12.74
CA PHE A 32 28.87 2.97 -12.81
C PHE A 32 29.09 3.67 -11.46
N GLY A 33 28.97 2.94 -10.36
CA GLY A 33 29.04 3.52 -9.00
C GLY A 33 27.84 4.42 -8.66
N SER A 34 27.90 5.08 -7.50
CA SER A 34 26.79 5.88 -6.95
C SER A 34 26.51 7.22 -7.64
N HIS A 35 27.32 7.62 -8.62
CA HIS A 35 27.22 8.91 -9.32
C HIS A 35 26.62 8.79 -10.72
N ILE A 36 25.43 8.22 -10.85
CA ILE A 36 24.75 8.18 -12.15
C ILE A 36 23.85 9.41 -12.28
N SER A 37 24.35 10.42 -12.96
CA SER A 37 23.57 11.55 -13.44
C SER A 37 23.22 11.47 -14.93
N SER A 38 23.60 10.41 -15.63
CA SER A 38 23.48 10.28 -17.08
C SER A 38 22.71 9.03 -17.51
N VAL A 39 22.18 9.09 -18.71
CA VAL A 39 21.48 8.05 -19.43
C VAL A 39 22.37 6.81 -19.56
N VAL A 40 21.89 5.66 -19.06
CA VAL A 40 22.58 4.38 -19.21
C VAL A 40 21.88 3.56 -20.28
N GLU A 41 22.63 3.21 -21.32
CA GLU A 41 22.22 2.26 -22.33
C GLU A 41 22.44 0.83 -21.81
N LEU A 42 21.37 0.13 -21.48
CA LEU A 42 21.42 -1.29 -21.15
C LEU A 42 21.28 -2.10 -22.44
N THR A 43 22.39 -2.46 -23.03
CA THR A 43 22.50 -3.53 -24.01
C THR A 43 23.20 -4.70 -23.31
N PRO A 44 22.95 -5.88 -23.51
CA PRO A 44 22.16 -6.79 -24.31
C PRO A 44 21.27 -7.77 -23.53
N THR A 45 20.86 -7.45 -22.31
CA THR A 45 20.04 -8.30 -21.45
C THR A 45 18.56 -8.30 -21.82
N PHE A 46 18.17 -7.44 -22.76
CA PHE A 46 16.77 -7.30 -23.16
C PHE A 46 16.61 -7.76 -24.62
N LYS A 47 15.78 -8.76 -24.86
CA LYS A 47 15.37 -9.17 -26.20
C LYS A 47 14.31 -8.24 -26.76
N SER A 48 14.66 -7.02 -27.03
CA SER A 48 13.92 -6.16 -27.95
C SER A 48 14.94 -5.19 -28.56
N ASP A 49 14.78 -4.85 -29.82
CA ASP A 49 15.59 -3.83 -30.50
C ASP A 49 15.39 -2.41 -29.92
N ILE A 50 14.77 -2.33 -28.76
CA ILE A 50 14.50 -1.08 -28.06
C ILE A 50 15.65 -0.81 -27.10
N VAL A 51 16.49 0.12 -27.47
CA VAL A 51 17.49 0.73 -26.61
C VAL A 51 16.76 1.51 -25.52
N TYR A 52 16.86 1.05 -24.26
CA TYR A 52 16.30 1.77 -23.12
C TYR A 52 17.31 2.72 -22.55
N ASN A 53 17.09 4.01 -22.78
CA ASN A 53 17.76 5.06 -22.05
C ASN A 53 17.17 5.14 -20.63
N TYR A 54 17.89 4.66 -19.65
CA TYR A 54 17.50 4.75 -18.24
C TYR A 54 18.08 6.01 -17.62
N ASP A 55 17.29 7.05 -17.54
CA ASP A 55 17.49 8.09 -16.53
C ASP A 55 16.75 7.64 -15.26
N ALA A 56 17.45 7.55 -14.13
CA ALA A 56 16.86 7.14 -12.84
C ALA A 56 15.67 8.01 -12.42
N ARG A 57 15.55 9.23 -12.97
CA ARG A 57 14.41 10.14 -12.83
C ARG A 57 13.19 9.67 -13.65
N PHE A 58 13.35 8.77 -14.61
CA PHE A 58 12.32 8.37 -15.58
C PHE A 58 11.76 6.96 -15.41
N PHE A 59 11.84 6.37 -14.23
CA PHE A 59 10.90 5.32 -13.89
C PHE A 59 9.47 5.89 -13.75
N SER A 60 9.13 6.78 -14.69
CA SER A 60 7.77 7.26 -14.85
C SER A 60 6.86 6.09 -15.25
N PRO A 61 5.68 5.97 -14.64
CA PRO A 61 4.79 4.83 -14.82
C PRO A 61 4.24 4.67 -16.25
N ILE A 62 4.53 5.59 -17.18
CA ILE A 62 3.96 5.56 -18.53
C ILE A 62 5.06 5.83 -19.54
N ARG A 63 5.42 4.81 -20.35
CA ARG A 63 6.25 5.00 -21.54
C ARG A 63 5.42 5.09 -22.80
N ARG A 64 5.81 5.96 -23.73
CA ARG A 64 5.21 6.01 -25.08
C ARG A 64 5.42 4.65 -25.77
N GLY A 65 4.35 4.08 -26.32
CA GLY A 65 4.39 2.86 -27.10
C GLY A 65 4.09 1.56 -26.35
N VAL A 66 4.10 1.54 -25.01
CA VAL A 66 3.70 0.35 -24.23
C VAL A 66 2.23 0.47 -23.83
N SER A 67 1.45 -0.54 -24.20
CA SER A 67 0.02 -0.63 -23.91
C SER A 67 -0.33 -1.98 -23.28
N THR A 68 -1.58 -2.15 -22.86
CA THR A 68 -2.09 -3.44 -22.37
C THR A 68 -2.02 -4.55 -23.42
N ASP A 69 -2.03 -4.19 -24.70
CA ASP A 69 -2.10 -5.13 -25.82
C ASP A 69 -0.72 -5.68 -26.20
N ASN A 70 0.34 -4.88 -26.01
CA ASN A 70 1.71 -5.25 -26.36
C ASN A 70 2.65 -5.44 -25.17
N ILE A 71 2.13 -5.43 -23.94
CA ILE A 71 2.92 -5.54 -22.71
C ILE A 71 3.82 -6.80 -22.67
N ASN A 72 3.38 -7.88 -23.29
CA ASN A 72 4.11 -9.15 -23.31
C ASN A 72 5.31 -9.15 -24.28
N ASP A 73 5.38 -8.18 -25.17
CA ASP A 73 6.49 -8.06 -26.13
C ASP A 73 7.75 -7.49 -25.43
N TYR A 74 7.57 -6.98 -24.19
CA TYR A 74 8.63 -6.36 -23.41
C TYR A 74 9.03 -7.25 -22.24
N TYR A 75 10.12 -7.97 -22.38
CA TYR A 75 10.64 -8.85 -21.34
C TYR A 75 12.16 -8.73 -21.19
N ALA A 76 12.65 -9.01 -19.98
CA ALA A 76 14.06 -9.17 -19.68
C ALA A 76 14.41 -10.67 -19.72
N VAL A 77 15.55 -11.00 -20.30
CA VAL A 77 16.12 -12.34 -20.20
C VAL A 77 17.17 -12.32 -19.10
N MET A 78 16.92 -13.11 -18.06
CA MET A 78 17.82 -13.23 -16.92
C MET A 78 19.03 -14.12 -17.29
N PRO A 79 20.14 -14.07 -16.53
CA PRO A 79 21.34 -14.87 -16.79
C PRO A 79 21.09 -16.40 -16.86
N ASP A 80 20.08 -16.89 -16.14
CA ASP A 80 19.62 -18.29 -16.16
C ASP A 80 18.72 -18.63 -17.36
N GLY A 81 18.43 -17.64 -18.22
CA GLY A 81 17.56 -17.78 -19.39
C GLY A 81 16.07 -17.56 -19.10
N GLU A 82 15.67 -17.28 -17.85
CA GLU A 82 14.29 -16.93 -17.53
C GLU A 82 13.88 -15.63 -18.19
N CYS A 83 12.66 -15.61 -18.77
CA CYS A 83 12.09 -14.42 -19.38
C CYS A 83 11.07 -13.77 -18.40
N ILE A 84 11.36 -12.58 -17.97
CA ILE A 84 10.51 -11.84 -17.04
C ILE A 84 9.87 -10.64 -17.74
N CYS A 85 8.54 -10.57 -17.78
CA CYS A 85 7.82 -9.42 -18.33
C CYS A 85 8.18 -8.14 -17.55
N MET A 86 8.62 -7.10 -18.26
CA MET A 86 9.13 -5.86 -17.68
C MET A 86 8.04 -4.96 -17.09
N TYR A 87 6.81 -5.13 -17.53
CA TYR A 87 5.70 -4.27 -17.16
C TYR A 87 4.58 -5.06 -16.50
N GLN A 88 3.76 -4.35 -15.76
CA GLN A 88 2.53 -4.89 -15.19
C GLN A 88 1.38 -3.89 -15.36
N VAL A 89 0.18 -4.43 -15.51
CA VAL A 89 -1.06 -3.64 -15.59
C VAL A 89 -1.57 -3.40 -14.18
N VAL A 90 -1.84 -2.14 -13.85
CA VAL A 90 -2.41 -1.75 -12.56
C VAL A 90 -3.65 -0.88 -12.73
N PRO A 91 -4.62 -0.92 -11.81
CA PRO A 91 -5.79 -0.06 -11.84
C PRO A 91 -5.40 1.42 -11.77
N CYS A 92 -6.08 2.29 -12.55
CA CYS A 92 -5.78 3.72 -12.56
C CYS A 92 -6.12 4.45 -11.25
N GLY A 93 -6.95 3.86 -10.39
CA GLY A 93 -7.40 4.44 -9.11
C GLY A 93 -8.38 5.62 -9.24
N LYS A 94 -8.69 6.08 -10.46
CA LYS A 94 -9.46 7.32 -10.72
C LYS A 94 -10.79 7.08 -11.43
N CYS A 95 -10.94 6.03 -12.23
CA CYS A 95 -12.18 5.73 -12.93
C CYS A 95 -13.29 5.31 -11.94
N SER A 96 -14.54 5.28 -12.42
CA SER A 96 -15.71 4.97 -11.59
C SER A 96 -15.62 3.58 -10.96
N LEU A 97 -15.12 2.57 -11.67
CA LEU A 97 -14.93 1.22 -11.18
C LEU A 97 -13.87 1.16 -10.06
N CYS A 98 -12.73 1.82 -10.24
CA CYS A 98 -11.68 1.89 -9.22
C CYS A 98 -12.16 2.59 -7.94
N ARG A 99 -12.92 3.68 -8.09
CA ARG A 99 -13.49 4.40 -6.96
C ARG A 99 -14.57 3.61 -6.23
N ASN A 100 -15.40 2.88 -6.98
CA ASN A 100 -16.39 1.99 -6.37
C ASN A 100 -15.71 0.87 -5.58
N LYS A 101 -14.67 0.25 -6.13
CA LYS A 101 -13.84 -0.74 -5.42
C LYS A 101 -13.30 -0.16 -4.11
N LYS A 102 -12.71 1.04 -4.17
CA LYS A 102 -12.19 1.73 -2.98
C LYS A 102 -13.29 2.02 -1.95
N SER A 103 -14.47 2.44 -2.39
CA SER A 103 -15.61 2.67 -1.50
C SER A 103 -16.05 1.37 -0.81
N ASN A 104 -16.14 0.26 -1.54
CA ASN A 104 -16.51 -1.05 -0.98
C ASN A 104 -15.45 -1.57 0.02
N GLU A 105 -14.17 -1.38 -0.29
CA GLU A 105 -13.07 -1.71 0.63
C GLU A 105 -13.18 -0.93 1.96
N TRP A 106 -13.52 0.35 1.90
CA TRP A 106 -13.75 1.15 3.10
C TRP A 106 -15.03 0.75 3.82
N SER A 107 -16.10 0.37 3.10
CA SER A 107 -17.33 -0.17 3.72
C SER A 107 -17.02 -1.41 4.55
N CYS A 108 -16.29 -2.37 3.99
CA CYS A 108 -15.84 -3.55 4.71
C CYS A 108 -15.05 -3.18 5.98
N ARG A 109 -14.07 -2.28 5.86
CA ARG A 109 -13.25 -1.86 7.01
C ARG A 109 -14.05 -1.15 8.09
N CYS A 110 -15.01 -0.32 7.71
CA CYS A 110 -15.92 0.34 8.66
C CYS A 110 -16.82 -0.65 9.37
N SER A 111 -17.36 -1.65 8.65
CA SER A 111 -18.18 -2.73 9.25
C SER A 111 -17.34 -3.59 10.21
N CYS A 112 -16.11 -3.92 9.84
CA CYS A 112 -15.17 -4.61 10.75
C CYS A 112 -14.84 -3.76 11.98
N GLU A 113 -14.69 -2.43 11.86
CA GLU A 113 -14.48 -1.54 13.01
C GLU A 113 -15.70 -1.53 13.95
N THR A 114 -16.91 -1.57 13.37
CA THR A 114 -18.17 -1.59 14.15
C THR A 114 -18.29 -2.81 15.05
N LEU A 115 -17.74 -3.97 14.67
CA LEU A 115 -17.73 -5.17 15.51
C LEU A 115 -17.02 -4.95 16.86
N TYR A 116 -15.98 -4.12 16.84
CA TYR A 116 -15.11 -3.83 17.99
C TYR A 116 -15.46 -2.49 18.68
N SER A 117 -16.50 -1.83 18.20
CA SER A 117 -16.95 -0.58 18.84
C SER A 117 -17.59 -0.87 20.19
N THR A 118 -17.23 -0.10 21.20
CA THR A 118 -17.79 -0.19 22.56
C THR A 118 -19.14 0.51 22.68
N SER A 119 -19.47 1.39 21.71
CA SER A 119 -20.75 2.09 21.63
C SER A 119 -21.30 2.04 20.19
N VAL A 120 -22.60 2.31 20.05
CA VAL A 120 -23.21 2.52 18.73
C VAL A 120 -22.48 3.64 18.01
N PRO A 121 -21.98 3.41 16.79
CA PRO A 121 -21.31 4.45 16.03
C PRO A 121 -22.21 5.68 15.82
N LEU A 122 -21.63 6.86 15.80
CA LEU A 122 -22.34 8.11 15.57
C LEU A 122 -22.11 8.62 14.15
N PHE A 123 -23.18 8.99 13.47
CA PHE A 123 -23.12 9.82 12.30
C PHE A 123 -23.14 11.28 12.72
N VAL A 124 -22.15 12.06 12.26
CA VAL A 124 -21.98 13.47 12.64
C VAL A 124 -21.86 14.31 11.37
N THR A 125 -22.59 15.44 11.35
CA THR A 125 -22.41 16.49 10.35
C THR A 125 -21.97 17.77 11.05
N LEU A 126 -20.88 18.36 10.58
CA LEU A 126 -20.33 19.63 11.05
C LEU A 126 -20.41 20.66 9.93
N THR A 127 -21.03 21.80 10.22
CA THR A 127 -21.22 22.87 9.24
C THR A 127 -20.61 24.15 9.79
N LEU A 128 -19.90 24.92 8.95
CA LEU A 128 -19.36 26.22 9.35
C LEU A 128 -20.47 27.28 9.39
N ASN A 129 -20.46 28.16 10.40
CA ASN A 129 -21.29 29.38 10.41
C ASN A 129 -20.69 30.47 9.50
N ASN A 130 -21.33 31.64 9.43
CA ASN A 130 -20.86 32.70 8.52
C ASN A 130 -19.52 33.29 8.98
N ASP A 131 -19.26 33.33 10.27
CA ASP A 131 -18.05 33.96 10.85
C ASP A 131 -16.80 33.09 10.62
N HIS A 132 -17.00 31.79 10.38
CA HIS A 132 -15.92 30.80 10.15
C HIS A 132 -15.96 30.20 8.74
N LEU A 133 -16.76 30.77 7.86
CA LEU A 133 -16.90 30.26 6.49
C LEU A 133 -15.58 30.40 5.73
N THR A 134 -15.11 29.31 5.17
CA THR A 134 -13.93 29.26 4.30
C THR A 134 -14.34 29.00 2.87
N ASP A 135 -13.55 29.49 1.92
CA ASP A 135 -13.79 29.26 0.48
C ASP A 135 -13.55 27.79 0.09
N LYS A 136 -12.76 27.09 0.87
CA LYS A 136 -12.36 25.70 0.61
C LYS A 136 -12.61 24.80 1.81
N VAL A 137 -12.94 23.55 1.52
CA VAL A 137 -13.02 22.47 2.51
C VAL A 137 -11.62 22.11 3.00
N GLU A 138 -11.31 22.36 4.27
CA GLU A 138 -9.98 22.19 4.84
C GLU A 138 -9.88 20.99 5.78
N LYS A 139 -8.87 20.13 5.54
CA LYS A 139 -8.56 19.01 6.44
C LYS A 139 -8.13 19.49 7.82
N SER A 140 -7.44 20.62 7.90
CA SER A 140 -6.90 21.19 9.13
C SER A 140 -7.99 21.49 10.15
N VAL A 141 -9.13 21.97 9.69
CA VAL A 141 -10.31 22.30 10.53
C VAL A 141 -10.79 21.05 11.28
N ILE A 142 -11.00 19.96 10.54
CA ILE A 142 -11.45 18.68 11.10
C ILE A 142 -10.38 18.01 11.99
N GLN A 143 -9.11 18.10 11.61
CA GLN A 143 -8.03 17.56 12.43
C GLN A 143 -7.93 18.28 13.78
N LYS A 144 -8.08 19.62 13.80
CA LYS A 144 -8.12 20.42 15.00
C LYS A 144 -9.33 20.08 15.88
N PHE A 145 -10.52 19.90 15.27
CA PHE A 145 -11.72 19.47 15.98
C PHE A 145 -11.50 18.11 16.68
N PHE A 146 -11.09 17.09 15.97
CA PHE A 146 -10.87 15.78 16.58
C PHE A 146 -9.72 15.77 17.62
N LYS A 147 -8.74 16.66 17.48
CA LYS A 147 -7.70 16.83 18.52
C LYS A 147 -8.30 17.41 19.81
N ARG A 148 -9.08 18.50 19.69
CA ARG A 148 -9.75 19.10 20.85
C ARG A 148 -10.70 18.12 21.53
N LEU A 149 -11.57 17.47 20.75
CA LEU A 149 -12.53 16.49 21.25
C LEU A 149 -11.86 15.37 22.04
N ARG A 150 -10.76 14.82 21.55
CA ARG A 150 -10.01 13.78 22.28
C ARG A 150 -9.42 14.29 23.59
N ILE A 151 -8.84 15.49 23.57
CA ILE A 151 -8.28 16.10 24.79
C ILE A 151 -9.37 16.36 25.82
N ASP A 152 -10.52 16.82 25.38
CA ASP A 152 -11.67 17.07 26.25
C ASP A 152 -12.19 15.79 26.88
N LEU A 153 -12.38 14.73 26.03
CA LEU A 153 -12.81 13.42 26.50
C LEU A 153 -11.79 12.80 27.48
N ASP A 154 -10.50 12.89 27.18
CA ASP A 154 -9.43 12.32 28.03
C ASP A 154 -9.31 13.06 29.38
N ARG A 155 -9.66 14.37 29.45
CA ARG A 155 -9.50 15.17 30.67
C ARG A 155 -10.73 15.23 31.55
N ASN A 156 -11.89 15.31 30.94
CA ASN A 156 -13.13 15.67 31.65
C ASN A 156 -14.11 14.49 31.79
N TYR A 157 -13.81 13.38 31.15
CA TYR A 157 -14.66 12.20 31.17
C TYR A 157 -13.76 10.96 31.33
N ASP A 158 -14.19 10.00 32.12
CA ASP A 158 -13.50 8.72 32.28
C ASP A 158 -13.60 7.90 30.97
N TYR A 159 -12.76 8.29 30.02
CA TYR A 159 -12.80 7.84 28.64
C TYR A 159 -11.59 6.94 28.34
N VAL A 160 -11.85 5.64 28.24
CA VAL A 160 -10.82 4.61 28.10
C VAL A 160 -10.53 4.28 26.64
N ASP A 161 -11.57 4.24 25.81
CA ASP A 161 -11.46 3.75 24.43
C ASP A 161 -11.06 4.86 23.47
N PRO A 162 -10.07 4.61 22.59
CA PRO A 162 -9.64 5.63 21.64
C PRO A 162 -10.73 5.93 20.62
N LEU A 163 -11.17 7.17 20.55
CA LEU A 163 -12.12 7.65 19.54
C LEU A 163 -11.56 7.44 18.14
N ARG A 164 -12.32 6.73 17.30
CA ARG A 164 -11.95 6.40 15.94
C ARG A 164 -12.98 6.98 14.97
N TYR A 165 -12.53 7.33 13.77
CA TYR A 165 -13.41 7.98 12.81
C TYR A 165 -12.98 7.79 11.36
N VAL A 166 -13.96 7.90 10.47
CA VAL A 166 -13.79 8.29 9.06
C VAL A 166 -14.55 9.57 8.82
N CYS A 167 -14.02 10.46 8.00
CA CYS A 167 -14.60 11.75 7.71
C CYS A 167 -14.42 12.13 6.25
N VAL A 168 -15.43 12.74 5.66
CA VAL A 168 -15.38 13.38 4.35
C VAL A 168 -15.67 14.86 4.49
N GLY A 169 -14.96 15.66 3.71
CA GLY A 169 -15.29 17.08 3.53
C GLY A 169 -15.90 17.27 2.14
N GLU A 170 -17.00 18.02 2.05
CA GLU A 170 -17.68 18.30 0.81
C GLU A 170 -18.25 19.71 0.76
N TYR A 171 -18.72 20.12 -0.39
CA TYR A 171 -19.47 21.35 -0.58
C TYR A 171 -20.97 21.05 -0.72
N GLY A 172 -21.80 21.72 0.07
CA GLY A 172 -23.25 21.55 0.03
C GLY A 172 -23.85 21.81 -1.35
N SER A 173 -24.88 21.02 -1.72
CA SER A 173 -25.46 21.05 -3.07
C SER A 173 -26.16 22.37 -3.41
N ARG A 174 -26.72 23.07 -2.42
CA ARG A 174 -27.49 24.31 -2.62
C ARG A 174 -26.65 25.57 -2.46
N THR A 175 -25.82 25.63 -1.43
CA THR A 175 -25.09 26.85 -1.00
C THR A 175 -23.59 26.77 -1.22
N SER A 176 -23.06 25.65 -1.72
CA SER A 176 -21.62 25.35 -1.82
C SER A 176 -20.85 25.55 -0.50
N ARG A 177 -21.55 25.58 0.62
CA ARG A 177 -20.97 25.75 1.95
C ARG A 177 -20.20 24.49 2.33
N PRO A 178 -18.99 24.61 2.92
CA PRO A 178 -18.24 23.46 3.43
C PRO A 178 -19.01 22.69 4.49
N HIS A 179 -19.11 21.37 4.30
CA HIS A 179 -19.69 20.41 5.24
C HIS A 179 -18.71 19.29 5.50
N TYR A 180 -18.76 18.74 6.70
CA TYR A 180 -17.96 17.58 7.10
C TYR A 180 -18.88 16.51 7.64
N HIS A 181 -18.83 15.32 7.03
CA HIS A 181 -19.59 14.15 7.50
C HIS A 181 -18.63 13.12 8.05
N ALA A 182 -18.92 12.64 9.25
CA ALA A 182 -18.07 11.65 9.91
C ALA A 182 -18.89 10.48 10.45
N ILE A 183 -18.29 9.30 10.47
CA ILE A 183 -18.68 8.19 11.33
C ILE A 183 -17.66 8.10 12.45
N ILE A 184 -18.15 8.03 13.66
CA ILE A 184 -17.32 8.02 14.88
C ILE A 184 -17.64 6.78 15.70
N TRP A 185 -16.63 5.98 15.98
CA TRP A 185 -16.70 4.81 16.85
C TRP A 185 -16.09 5.12 18.22
N ASN A 186 -16.52 4.35 19.22
CA ASN A 186 -16.07 4.44 20.59
C ASN A 186 -16.36 5.82 21.21
N ALA A 187 -17.44 6.48 20.83
CA ALA A 187 -17.90 7.64 21.59
C ALA A 187 -18.36 7.22 22.99
N PRO A 188 -18.18 8.06 24.02
CA PRO A 188 -18.69 7.75 25.37
C PRO A 188 -20.18 7.45 25.36
N VAL A 189 -20.61 6.54 26.23
CA VAL A 189 -22.03 6.18 26.36
C VAL A 189 -22.74 7.22 27.21
N PHE A 190 -23.18 8.30 26.56
CA PHE A 190 -24.02 9.35 27.14
C PHE A 190 -25.33 9.48 26.38
N ASP A 191 -26.29 10.18 26.95
CA ASP A 191 -27.45 10.59 26.17
C ASP A 191 -27.06 11.54 25.03
N LEU A 192 -27.90 11.61 24.00
CA LEU A 192 -27.60 12.39 22.80
C LEU A 192 -27.47 13.88 23.06
N ARG A 193 -28.17 14.43 24.07
CA ARG A 193 -28.07 15.87 24.42
C ARG A 193 -26.71 16.20 25.02
N LYS A 194 -26.22 15.35 25.93
CA LYS A 194 -24.87 15.48 26.50
C LYS A 194 -23.80 15.33 25.44
N LEU A 195 -23.91 14.32 24.57
CA LEU A 195 -22.99 14.15 23.45
C LEU A 195 -23.00 15.36 22.51
N LEU A 196 -24.18 15.87 22.14
CA LEU A 196 -24.31 17.06 21.31
C LEU A 196 -23.58 18.26 21.94
N SER A 197 -23.83 18.52 23.22
CA SER A 197 -23.14 19.59 23.94
C SER A 197 -21.62 19.45 23.94
N ILE A 198 -21.09 18.24 24.17
CA ILE A 198 -19.65 17.99 24.11
C ILE A 198 -19.11 18.29 22.69
N PHE A 199 -19.81 17.86 21.65
CA PHE A 199 -19.39 18.08 20.27
C PHE A 199 -19.45 19.56 19.89
N GLU A 200 -20.50 20.28 20.26
CA GLU A 200 -20.67 21.73 20.05
C GLU A 200 -19.56 22.54 20.75
N ASN A 201 -19.26 22.22 22.01
CA ASN A 201 -18.20 22.84 22.77
C ASN A 201 -16.82 22.68 22.16
N ASN A 202 -16.61 21.58 21.44
CA ASN A 202 -15.37 21.26 20.72
C ASN A 202 -15.36 21.75 19.28
N TRP A 203 -16.53 21.89 18.63
CA TRP A 203 -16.61 22.38 17.26
C TRP A 203 -16.38 23.89 17.19
N GLN A 204 -17.18 24.67 17.88
CA GLN A 204 -17.07 26.16 18.05
C GLN A 204 -17.08 26.96 16.72
N GLN A 205 -17.32 26.34 15.58
CA GLN A 205 -17.24 26.97 14.26
C GLN A 205 -18.59 26.95 13.50
N GLY A 206 -19.65 26.55 14.15
CA GLY A 206 -20.98 26.52 13.57
C GLY A 206 -21.84 25.39 14.11
N PHE A 207 -22.55 24.71 13.23
CA PHE A 207 -23.60 23.78 13.62
C PHE A 207 -23.11 22.33 13.67
N VAL A 208 -23.60 21.60 14.67
CA VAL A 208 -23.38 20.16 14.86
C VAL A 208 -24.71 19.44 14.75
N TYR A 209 -24.76 18.42 13.91
CA TYR A 209 -25.83 17.45 13.89
C TYR A 209 -25.23 16.07 14.15
N LEU A 210 -25.81 15.33 15.09
CA LEU A 210 -25.40 13.97 15.36
C LEU A 210 -26.59 13.03 15.60
N LYS A 211 -26.46 11.80 15.15
CA LYS A 211 -27.39 10.72 15.41
C LYS A 211 -26.64 9.38 15.52
N PRO A 212 -27.24 8.35 16.16
CA PRO A 212 -26.73 6.98 16.00
C PRO A 212 -26.70 6.59 14.53
N CYS A 213 -25.68 5.81 14.13
CA CYS A 213 -25.61 5.28 12.79
C CYS A 213 -26.76 4.29 12.53
N ASP A 214 -27.42 4.50 11.41
CA ASP A 214 -28.30 3.53 10.77
C ASP A 214 -27.55 2.74 9.68
N ASN A 215 -28.21 1.73 9.09
CA ASN A 215 -27.64 0.87 8.05
C ASN A 215 -27.14 1.64 6.81
N GLY A 216 -27.61 2.86 6.60
CA GLY A 216 -27.22 3.70 5.45
C GLY A 216 -26.07 4.66 5.72
N ALA A 217 -25.77 4.95 7.01
CA ALA A 217 -24.86 6.02 7.36
C ALA A 217 -23.43 5.83 6.85
N VAL A 218 -22.87 4.61 6.94
CA VAL A 218 -21.56 4.28 6.40
C VAL A 218 -21.53 4.44 4.88
N SER A 219 -22.53 3.88 4.20
CA SER A 219 -22.67 4.01 2.74
C SER A 219 -22.85 5.46 2.31
N TYR A 220 -23.57 6.27 3.09
CA TYR A 220 -23.75 7.69 2.84
C TYR A 220 -22.41 8.44 2.89
N VAL A 221 -21.60 8.26 3.92
CA VAL A 221 -20.27 8.90 4.01
C VAL A 221 -19.35 8.43 2.89
N LEU A 222 -19.38 7.13 2.56
CA LEU A 222 -18.49 6.55 1.56
C LEU A 222 -18.94 6.80 0.11
N LYS A 223 -20.20 7.23 -0.14
CA LYS A 223 -20.64 7.62 -1.50
C LYS A 223 -19.78 8.72 -2.10
N TYR A 224 -19.23 9.60 -1.27
CA TYR A 224 -18.35 10.68 -1.71
C TYR A 224 -17.03 10.18 -2.31
N LEU A 225 -16.56 9.00 -1.93
CA LEU A 225 -15.42 8.36 -2.59
C LEU A 225 -15.72 7.95 -4.03
N ARG A 226 -17.00 7.77 -4.38
CA ARG A 226 -17.46 7.42 -5.73
C ARG A 226 -17.66 8.65 -6.62
N LYS A 227 -18.04 9.80 -6.05
CA LYS A 227 -18.48 11.01 -6.76
C LYS A 227 -17.34 11.90 -7.32
N SER A 228 -16.08 11.52 -7.22
CA SER A 228 -14.95 12.40 -7.53
C SER A 228 -14.68 12.63 -9.05
N ASP A 229 -15.68 12.52 -9.92
CA ASP A 229 -15.57 12.73 -11.37
C ASP A 229 -15.49 14.20 -11.73
N GLY A 230 -14.38 14.85 -11.43
CA GLY A 230 -14.23 16.27 -11.76
C GLY A 230 -15.28 17.17 -11.07
N ASN A 231 -16.09 16.60 -10.17
CA ASN A 231 -17.09 17.36 -9.44
C ASN A 231 -16.39 18.12 -8.33
N GLU A 232 -16.31 19.42 -8.45
CA GLU A 232 -15.68 20.36 -7.52
C GLU A 232 -16.23 20.25 -6.07
N LYS A 233 -17.33 19.51 -5.89
CA LYS A 233 -18.02 19.35 -4.60
C LYS A 233 -17.38 18.38 -3.61
N PHE A 234 -16.40 17.57 -4.03
CA PHE A 234 -15.67 16.68 -3.13
C PHE A 234 -14.34 17.31 -2.69
N GLY A 235 -14.15 17.48 -1.40
CA GLY A 235 -12.92 18.05 -0.85
C GLY A 235 -11.87 16.99 -0.47
N PHE A 236 -12.22 16.08 0.47
CA PHE A 236 -11.28 15.07 0.94
C PHE A 236 -11.95 13.91 1.68
N PHE A 237 -11.21 12.83 1.82
CA PHE A 237 -11.47 11.72 2.74
C PHE A 237 -10.35 11.62 3.79
N LEU A 238 -10.71 11.42 5.04
CA LEU A 238 -9.81 11.28 6.16
C LEU A 238 -10.27 10.13 7.05
N ALA A 239 -9.33 9.32 7.53
CA ALA A 239 -9.58 8.26 8.49
C ALA A 239 -8.58 8.33 9.64
N SER A 240 -9.01 7.95 10.84
CA SER A 240 -8.10 7.86 11.98
C SER A 240 -7.02 6.81 11.69
N ARG A 241 -5.77 7.21 11.94
CA ARG A 241 -4.59 6.34 11.80
C ARG A 241 -4.28 5.68 13.14
N GLY A 242 -3.63 4.54 13.11
CA GLY A 242 -3.00 3.97 14.29
C GLY A 242 -1.89 4.90 14.82
N GLY A 243 -1.66 4.88 16.11
CA GLY A 243 -0.58 5.63 16.78
C GLY A 243 -0.01 4.82 17.94
N LYS A 244 0.97 5.37 18.68
CA LYS A 244 1.65 4.67 19.80
C LYS A 244 0.70 4.03 20.83
N ARG A 245 -0.49 4.61 21.04
CA ARG A 245 -1.55 4.09 21.91
C ARG A 245 -2.68 3.37 21.16
N ARG A 246 -2.61 3.26 19.82
CA ARG A 246 -3.67 2.77 18.95
C ARG A 246 -3.06 1.86 17.91
N THR A 247 -3.40 0.62 17.98
CA THR A 247 -2.93 -0.40 17.04
C THR A 247 -3.68 -0.27 15.70
N GLY A 248 -2.97 0.17 14.67
CA GLY A 248 -3.45 0.15 13.29
C GLY A 248 -4.52 1.18 12.93
N GLY A 249 -4.94 1.17 11.67
CA GLY A 249 -6.03 1.99 11.12
C GLY A 249 -7.41 1.36 11.32
N ILE A 250 -8.46 1.99 10.77
CA ILE A 250 -9.84 1.47 10.81
C ILE A 250 -9.86 -0.01 10.37
N GLY A 251 -10.53 -0.86 11.14
CA GLY A 251 -10.66 -2.31 10.93
C GLY A 251 -9.41 -3.13 11.26
N TYR A 252 -8.40 -2.55 11.92
CA TYR A 252 -7.16 -3.28 12.24
C TYR A 252 -7.37 -4.46 13.19
N GLN A 253 -8.23 -4.31 14.20
CA GLN A 253 -8.45 -5.37 15.18
C GLN A 253 -9.01 -6.64 14.52
N TYR A 254 -9.91 -6.49 13.56
CA TYR A 254 -10.38 -7.62 12.75
C TYR A 254 -9.22 -8.34 12.05
N ALA A 255 -8.30 -7.58 11.44
CA ALA A 255 -7.14 -8.18 10.79
C ALA A 255 -6.28 -8.98 11.77
N LYS A 256 -6.11 -8.48 13.00
CA LYS A 256 -5.31 -9.15 14.03
C LYS A 256 -5.96 -10.46 14.47
N ASP A 257 -7.26 -10.44 14.74
CA ASP A 257 -7.97 -11.58 15.33
C ASP A 257 -8.26 -12.68 14.30
N TYR A 258 -8.44 -12.32 13.03
CA TYR A 258 -8.80 -13.26 11.96
C TYR A 258 -7.64 -13.64 11.03
N SER A 259 -6.42 -13.12 11.23
CA SER A 259 -5.27 -13.46 10.39
C SER A 259 -5.04 -14.97 10.30
N ASP A 260 -5.07 -15.67 11.42
CA ASP A 260 -4.81 -17.10 11.45
C ASP A 260 -5.93 -17.90 10.80
N PHE A 261 -7.19 -17.48 10.97
CA PHE A 261 -8.32 -18.09 10.26
C PHE A 261 -8.11 -18.05 8.74
N TYR A 262 -7.78 -16.88 8.18
CA TYR A 262 -7.59 -16.74 6.73
C TYR A 262 -6.33 -17.45 6.25
N ARG A 263 -5.28 -17.53 7.05
CA ARG A 263 -4.06 -18.29 6.71
C ARG A 263 -4.31 -19.80 6.64
N HIS A 264 -5.18 -20.32 7.52
CA HIS A 264 -5.58 -21.73 7.47
C HIS A 264 -6.63 -22.01 6.37
N ASN A 265 -7.30 -20.97 5.88
CA ASN A 265 -8.36 -21.08 4.86
C ASN A 265 -8.04 -20.15 3.65
N PRO A 266 -6.93 -20.37 2.91
CA PRO A 266 -6.50 -19.48 1.82
C PRO A 266 -7.48 -19.42 0.65
N GLN A 267 -8.42 -20.36 0.54
CA GLN A 267 -9.52 -20.40 -0.44
C GLN A 267 -10.68 -19.44 -0.07
N GLN A 268 -10.73 -18.90 1.15
CA GLN A 268 -11.76 -17.96 1.54
C GLN A 268 -11.55 -16.61 0.85
N MET A 269 -12.46 -16.20 -0.04
CA MET A 269 -12.36 -15.00 -0.85
C MET A 269 -13.22 -13.83 -0.35
N SER A 270 -14.06 -14.07 0.66
CA SER A 270 -14.97 -13.07 1.23
C SER A 270 -14.81 -12.91 2.73
N ILE A 271 -15.21 -11.74 3.21
CA ILE A 271 -15.43 -11.45 4.62
C ILE A 271 -16.93 -11.43 4.86
N GLU A 272 -17.42 -12.38 5.64
CA GLU A 272 -18.82 -12.48 6.05
C GLU A 272 -18.96 -11.92 7.46
N LEU A 273 -19.87 -10.97 7.64
CA LEU A 273 -20.10 -10.29 8.91
C LEU A 273 -21.59 -10.21 9.23
N THR A 274 -21.91 -10.34 10.51
CA THR A 274 -23.19 -9.88 11.05
C THR A 274 -22.96 -8.54 11.74
N GLU A 275 -23.59 -7.49 11.26
CA GLU A 275 -23.41 -6.16 11.83
C GLU A 275 -23.96 -6.13 13.27
N LYS A 276 -23.12 -5.68 14.19
CA LYS A 276 -23.33 -5.80 15.64
C LYS A 276 -24.63 -5.16 16.15
N TYR A 277 -25.03 -4.04 15.57
CA TYR A 277 -26.15 -3.24 16.09
C TYR A 277 -27.44 -3.40 15.30
N THR A 278 -27.36 -3.92 14.08
CA THR A 278 -28.53 -4.05 13.18
C THR A 278 -28.88 -5.49 12.86
N GLY A 279 -27.97 -6.43 13.12
CA GLY A 279 -28.12 -7.84 12.77
C GLY A 279 -28.04 -8.13 11.26
N THR A 280 -27.71 -7.11 10.44
CA THR A 280 -27.65 -7.25 8.99
C THR A 280 -26.49 -8.14 8.58
N GLN A 281 -26.75 -9.14 7.72
CA GLN A 281 -25.69 -9.96 7.11
C GLN A 281 -25.02 -9.19 5.99
N LEU A 282 -23.69 -9.10 6.04
CA LEU A 282 -22.87 -8.39 5.07
C LEU A 282 -21.79 -9.34 4.52
N SER A 283 -21.59 -9.28 3.21
CA SER A 283 -20.54 -10.01 2.51
C SER A 283 -19.69 -9.06 1.67
N PHE A 284 -18.38 -9.14 1.83
CA PHE A 284 -17.43 -8.29 1.13
C PHE A 284 -16.32 -9.15 0.51
N CYS A 285 -15.89 -8.85 -0.71
CA CYS A 285 -14.60 -9.34 -1.18
C CYS A 285 -13.49 -8.85 -0.25
N ILE A 286 -12.48 -9.67 0.02
CA ILE A 286 -11.37 -9.30 0.90
C ILE A 286 -10.68 -8.03 0.38
N PRO A 287 -10.72 -6.91 1.12
CA PRO A 287 -9.99 -5.69 0.76
C PRO A 287 -8.49 -5.90 0.69
N GLN A 288 -7.81 -5.14 -0.19
CA GLN A 288 -6.35 -5.17 -0.28
C GLN A 288 -5.66 -4.92 1.06
N TYR A 289 -6.26 -4.07 1.90
CA TYR A 289 -5.80 -3.81 3.26
C TYR A 289 -5.70 -5.09 4.10
N TYR A 290 -6.71 -5.95 4.05
CA TYR A 290 -6.74 -7.22 4.78
C TYR A 290 -5.89 -8.28 4.09
N SER A 291 -5.97 -8.38 2.77
CA SER A 291 -5.13 -9.31 2.00
C SER A 291 -3.65 -9.12 2.31
N ASN A 292 -3.17 -7.87 2.39
CA ASN A 292 -1.77 -7.58 2.76
C ASN A 292 -1.41 -7.96 4.21
N LYS A 293 -2.39 -8.09 5.10
CA LYS A 293 -2.16 -8.49 6.50
C LYS A 293 -2.29 -9.99 6.72
N PHE A 294 -3.27 -10.60 6.06
CA PHE A 294 -3.46 -12.04 6.11
C PHE A 294 -2.34 -12.77 5.36
N TYR A 295 -1.97 -12.25 4.20
CA TYR A 295 -1.01 -12.83 3.28
C TYR A 295 0.12 -11.83 2.99
N PRO A 296 1.04 -11.61 3.95
CA PRO A 296 2.08 -10.60 3.81
C PRO A 296 3.00 -10.90 2.63
N SER A 297 3.44 -9.86 1.94
CA SER A 297 4.42 -9.99 0.87
C SER A 297 5.83 -10.16 1.44
N ARG A 298 6.72 -10.75 0.67
CA ARG A 298 8.13 -10.86 1.00
C ARG A 298 8.72 -9.52 1.49
N SER A 299 8.41 -8.44 0.76
CA SER A 299 8.85 -7.08 1.09
C SER A 299 8.22 -6.48 2.35
N SER A 300 7.15 -7.04 2.90
CA SER A 300 6.53 -6.60 4.15
C SER A 300 6.99 -7.38 5.38
N LEU A 301 7.63 -8.53 5.17
CA LEU A 301 8.14 -9.39 6.24
C LEU A 301 9.55 -8.98 6.70
N VAL A 302 10.30 -8.29 5.85
CA VAL A 302 11.64 -7.79 6.17
C VAL A 302 11.64 -6.26 6.07
N SER A 303 12.20 -5.57 7.07
CA SER A 303 12.24 -4.11 7.09
C SER A 303 13.01 -3.55 5.89
N LEU A 304 12.69 -2.31 5.50
CA LEU A 304 13.38 -1.64 4.41
C LEU A 304 14.88 -1.51 4.69
N ASP A 305 15.26 -1.18 5.93
CA ASP A 305 16.65 -0.98 6.33
C ASP A 305 17.49 -2.25 6.13
N TYR A 306 16.97 -3.43 6.50
CA TYR A 306 17.66 -4.69 6.24
C TYR A 306 17.79 -4.99 4.75
N ARG A 307 16.74 -4.78 3.97
CA ARG A 307 16.79 -4.99 2.52
C ARG A 307 17.78 -4.06 1.81
N GLU A 308 17.87 -2.82 2.26
CA GLU A 308 18.91 -1.87 1.78
C GLU A 308 20.31 -2.34 2.17
N SER A 309 20.49 -2.80 3.42
CA SER A 309 21.78 -3.36 3.87
C SER A 309 22.20 -4.58 3.05
N PHE A 310 21.28 -5.50 2.74
CA PHE A 310 21.59 -6.69 1.93
C PHE A 310 21.97 -6.30 0.50
N ARG A 311 21.24 -5.34 -0.09
CA ARG A 311 21.54 -4.82 -1.42
C ARG A 311 22.91 -4.16 -1.46
N LEU A 312 23.19 -3.28 -0.52
CA LEU A 312 24.46 -2.56 -0.42
C LEU A 312 25.62 -3.54 -0.24
N ALA A 313 25.47 -4.48 0.68
CA ALA A 313 26.46 -5.51 0.95
C ALA A 313 26.76 -6.38 -0.28
N SER A 314 25.72 -6.77 -1.05
CA SER A 314 25.91 -7.54 -2.28
C SER A 314 26.74 -6.78 -3.29
N VAL A 315 26.46 -5.50 -3.51
CA VAL A 315 27.18 -4.63 -4.45
C VAL A 315 28.63 -4.41 -4.00
N MET A 316 28.81 -4.06 -2.74
CA MET A 316 30.14 -3.77 -2.17
C MET A 316 31.04 -5.01 -2.13
N LEU A 317 30.47 -6.18 -1.78
CA LEU A 317 31.23 -7.44 -1.77
C LEU A 317 31.70 -7.82 -3.17
N HIS A 318 30.83 -7.69 -4.21
CA HIS A 318 31.25 -7.91 -5.59
C HIS A 318 32.39 -6.98 -6.01
N HIS A 319 32.27 -5.70 -5.65
CA HIS A 319 33.33 -4.72 -5.95
C HIS A 319 34.63 -5.08 -5.24
N TYR A 320 34.58 -5.43 -3.94
CA TYR A 320 35.74 -5.89 -3.20
C TYR A 320 36.39 -7.12 -3.83
N LEU A 321 35.61 -8.14 -4.22
CA LEU A 321 36.13 -9.35 -4.84
C LEU A 321 36.82 -9.05 -6.18
N TYR A 322 36.26 -8.15 -6.98
CA TYR A 322 36.88 -7.68 -8.21
C TYR A 322 38.23 -7.00 -7.94
N LEU A 323 38.30 -6.05 -7.00
CA LEU A 323 39.53 -5.39 -6.61
C LEU A 323 40.56 -6.35 -6.01
N SER A 324 40.09 -7.29 -5.17
CA SER A 324 40.93 -8.32 -4.57
C SER A 324 41.60 -9.20 -5.61
N ASP A 325 40.90 -9.54 -6.69
CA ASP A 325 41.51 -10.33 -7.78
C ASP A 325 42.56 -9.51 -8.55
N ILE A 326 42.27 -8.25 -8.83
CA ILE A 326 43.21 -7.35 -9.54
C ILE A 326 44.47 -7.10 -8.72
N TYR A 327 44.33 -6.71 -7.45
CA TYR A 327 45.43 -6.30 -6.58
C TYR A 327 46.04 -7.45 -5.76
N LYS A 328 45.55 -8.68 -5.95
CA LYS A 328 45.99 -9.85 -5.18
C LYS A 328 45.92 -9.64 -3.66
N LEU A 329 44.83 -9.03 -3.20
CA LEU A 329 44.64 -8.73 -1.80
C LEU A 329 44.42 -10.00 -1.00
N ALA A 330 44.80 -10.00 0.29
CA ALA A 330 44.54 -11.10 1.19
C ALA A 330 43.01 -11.25 1.45
N ASN A 331 42.53 -12.49 1.53
CA ASN A 331 41.16 -12.74 1.90
C ASN A 331 40.89 -12.31 3.35
N HIS A 332 39.85 -11.48 3.53
CA HIS A 332 39.35 -11.12 4.84
C HIS A 332 38.42 -12.20 5.41
N THR A 333 38.42 -12.39 6.71
CA THR A 333 37.63 -13.43 7.41
C THR A 333 36.12 -13.31 7.19
N PHE A 334 35.62 -12.10 6.92
CA PHE A 334 34.19 -11.87 6.67
C PHE A 334 33.72 -12.36 5.29
N VAL A 335 34.62 -12.53 4.31
CA VAL A 335 34.25 -12.77 2.90
C VAL A 335 33.43 -14.03 2.73
N ASP A 336 33.89 -15.15 3.27
CA ASP A 336 33.23 -16.45 3.10
C ASP A 336 31.92 -16.52 3.88
N SER A 337 31.88 -15.99 5.10
CA SER A 337 30.66 -15.87 5.88
C SER A 337 29.61 -15.02 5.19
N MET A 338 30.00 -13.85 4.71
CA MET A 338 29.12 -12.92 4.02
C MET A 338 28.59 -13.48 2.69
N ARG A 339 29.42 -14.20 1.94
CA ARG A 339 28.99 -14.93 0.73
C ARG A 339 27.90 -15.95 1.07
N THR A 340 28.10 -16.74 2.10
CA THR A 340 27.16 -17.77 2.55
C THR A 340 25.83 -17.14 2.95
N ASP A 341 25.89 -16.10 3.77
CA ASP A 341 24.70 -15.39 4.25
C ASP A 341 23.94 -14.70 3.10
N LEU A 342 24.65 -14.03 2.17
CA LEU A 342 24.03 -13.37 1.01
C LEU A 342 23.44 -14.38 0.03
N ARG A 343 24.04 -15.56 -0.18
CA ARG A 343 23.45 -16.64 -0.96
C ARG A 343 22.13 -17.10 -0.34
N LEU A 344 22.12 -17.40 0.95
CA LEU A 344 20.90 -17.80 1.67
C LEU A 344 19.80 -16.73 1.52
N LEU A 345 20.14 -15.46 1.70
CA LEU A 345 19.18 -14.35 1.52
C LEU A 345 18.71 -14.21 0.07
N SER A 346 19.57 -14.52 -0.90
CA SER A 346 19.21 -14.53 -2.33
C SER A 346 18.28 -15.67 -2.66
N ASP A 347 18.55 -16.88 -2.18
CA ASP A 347 17.68 -18.06 -2.35
C ASP A 347 16.30 -17.80 -1.74
N MET A 348 16.24 -17.06 -0.63
CA MET A 348 14.99 -16.59 -0.04
C MET A 348 14.37 -15.40 -0.78
N GLY A 349 15.03 -14.87 -1.83
CA GLY A 349 14.60 -13.72 -2.63
C GLY A 349 14.55 -12.42 -1.84
N LEU A 350 15.39 -12.26 -0.85
CA LEU A 350 15.52 -11.05 -0.02
C LEU A 350 16.56 -10.08 -0.56
N CYS A 351 17.50 -10.55 -1.36
CA CYS A 351 18.44 -9.77 -2.15
C CYS A 351 18.71 -10.47 -3.48
N ASN A 352 19.41 -9.79 -4.37
CA ASN A 352 19.94 -10.39 -5.61
C ASN A 352 21.47 -10.55 -5.42
N TYR A 353 21.89 -11.70 -4.98
CA TYR A 353 23.30 -12.04 -4.93
C TYR A 353 23.60 -13.10 -5.99
N THR A 354 24.30 -12.67 -7.05
CA THR A 354 24.82 -13.59 -8.09
C THR A 354 26.33 -13.55 -8.01
N GLU A 355 27.00 -14.70 -8.04
CA GLU A 355 28.47 -14.77 -8.07
C GLU A 355 29.07 -14.38 -9.43
N TYR A 356 28.33 -13.68 -10.22
CA TYR A 356 28.76 -13.34 -11.56
C TYR A 356 29.76 -12.21 -11.54
N ILE A 357 31.04 -12.54 -11.60
CA ILE A 357 32.12 -11.61 -11.90
C ILE A 357 32.13 -11.48 -13.43
N THR A 358 31.54 -10.39 -13.95
CA THR A 358 31.71 -10.08 -15.36
C THR A 358 33.17 -9.70 -15.63
N SER A 359 33.90 -10.59 -16.28
CA SER A 359 35.30 -10.40 -16.66
C SER A 359 35.54 -9.26 -17.70
N SER A 360 34.54 -8.44 -17.99
CA SER A 360 34.55 -7.51 -19.13
C SER A 360 34.75 -6.04 -18.82
N THR A 361 34.87 -5.62 -17.56
CA THR A 361 35.15 -4.22 -17.23
C THR A 361 36.58 -4.07 -16.70
N LYS A 362 37.55 -3.88 -17.64
CA LYS A 362 38.88 -3.38 -17.31
C LYS A 362 38.79 -1.88 -17.02
N HIS A 363 38.44 -1.50 -15.83
CA HIS A 363 38.71 -0.16 -15.33
C HIS A 363 40.10 -0.17 -14.69
N TYR A 364 41.04 0.56 -15.27
CA TYR A 364 42.33 0.86 -14.66
C TYR A 364 42.09 1.74 -13.44
N LEU A 365 42.46 1.27 -12.27
CA LEU A 365 42.47 2.03 -11.04
C LEU A 365 43.90 2.50 -10.78
N ASP A 366 44.09 3.79 -10.56
CA ASP A 366 45.37 4.39 -10.15
C ASP A 366 45.72 4.03 -8.68
N ASP A 367 47.01 4.18 -8.30
CA ASP A 367 47.52 3.92 -6.94
C ASP A 367 46.79 4.67 -5.79
N LYS A 368 45.98 5.66 -6.11
CA LYS A 368 45.12 6.38 -5.15
C LYS A 368 43.96 5.57 -4.57
N ASN A 369 43.76 4.33 -5.01
CA ASN A 369 42.58 3.53 -4.63
C ASN A 369 42.83 2.53 -3.48
N LEU A 370 44.03 2.46 -2.90
CA LEU A 370 44.26 1.61 -1.72
C LEU A 370 43.58 2.15 -0.47
N ASP A 371 43.45 3.47 -0.32
CA ASP A 371 42.67 4.08 0.77
C ASP A 371 41.21 3.73 0.62
N TYR A 372 40.68 3.79 -0.61
CA TYR A 372 39.33 3.37 -0.92
C TYR A 372 39.04 1.87 -0.58
N VAL A 373 40.04 0.99 -0.83
CA VAL A 373 39.91 -0.43 -0.47
C VAL A 373 39.84 -0.60 1.05
N SER A 374 40.58 0.17 1.82
CA SER A 374 40.55 0.17 3.28
C SER A 374 39.16 0.57 3.82
N ASP A 375 38.59 1.65 3.27
CA ASP A 375 37.24 2.10 3.64
C ASP A 375 36.18 1.08 3.25
N LEU A 376 36.28 0.50 2.05
CA LEU A 376 35.39 -0.57 1.59
C LEU A 376 35.43 -1.81 2.49
N VAL A 377 36.60 -2.22 2.95
CA VAL A 377 36.78 -3.34 3.91
C VAL A 377 36.14 -3.02 5.27
N SER A 378 36.31 -1.78 5.75
CA SER A 378 35.70 -1.33 6.99
C SER A 378 34.18 -1.39 6.92
N ASP A 379 33.59 -0.84 5.87
CA ASP A 379 32.14 -0.85 5.65
C ASP A 379 31.59 -2.27 5.48
N LEU A 380 32.28 -3.12 4.73
CA LEU A 380 31.92 -4.53 4.56
C LEU A 380 31.97 -5.32 5.87
N THR A 381 32.92 -5.01 6.75
CA THR A 381 33.01 -5.64 8.05
C THR A 381 31.77 -5.34 8.89
N ILE A 382 31.35 -4.08 8.93
CA ILE A 382 30.12 -3.64 9.63
C ILE A 382 28.88 -4.32 9.02
N LEU A 383 28.76 -4.29 7.70
CA LEU A 383 27.63 -4.91 7.02
C LEU A 383 27.58 -6.42 7.21
N SER A 384 28.76 -7.10 7.25
CA SER A 384 28.84 -8.53 7.53
C SER A 384 28.25 -8.89 8.89
N GLU A 385 28.56 -8.12 9.93
CA GLU A 385 28.00 -8.31 11.27
C GLU A 385 26.47 -8.12 11.30
N VAL A 386 25.97 -7.08 10.60
CA VAL A 386 24.53 -6.81 10.49
C VAL A 386 23.81 -7.96 9.81
N ILE A 387 24.36 -8.45 8.69
CA ILE A 387 23.76 -9.55 7.91
C ILE A 387 23.80 -10.85 8.70
N HIS A 388 24.93 -11.18 9.27
CA HIS A 388 25.10 -12.40 10.07
C HIS A 388 24.14 -12.42 11.27
N THR A 389 24.01 -11.30 11.97
CA THR A 389 23.07 -11.14 13.08
C THR A 389 21.63 -11.30 12.62
N PHE A 390 21.27 -10.77 11.46
CA PHE A 390 19.95 -10.95 10.87
C PHE A 390 19.70 -12.43 10.54
N VAL A 391 20.59 -13.07 9.79
CA VAL A 391 20.45 -14.48 9.38
C VAL A 391 20.32 -15.40 10.59
N LYS A 392 21.10 -15.17 11.64
CA LYS A 392 21.07 -15.97 12.88
C LYS A 392 19.74 -15.86 13.64
N ASN A 393 19.09 -14.69 13.60
CA ASN A 393 17.90 -14.42 14.41
C ASN A 393 16.58 -14.47 13.60
N PHE A 394 16.66 -14.64 12.28
CA PHE A 394 15.50 -14.61 11.42
C PHE A 394 14.82 -15.98 11.32
N ASP A 395 13.52 -16.01 11.51
CA ASP A 395 12.72 -17.23 11.39
C ASP A 395 12.39 -17.53 9.91
N PHE A 396 13.30 -18.21 9.24
CA PHE A 396 13.15 -18.61 7.83
C PHE A 396 12.03 -19.62 7.63
N GLU A 397 11.73 -20.47 8.60
CA GLU A 397 10.66 -21.46 8.50
C GLU A 397 9.30 -20.76 8.46
N GLN A 398 9.04 -19.86 9.41
CA GLN A 398 7.84 -19.05 9.43
C GLN A 398 7.73 -18.16 8.17
N PHE A 399 8.83 -17.59 7.72
CA PHE A 399 8.88 -16.77 6.51
C PHE A 399 8.45 -17.58 5.28
N CYS A 400 9.02 -18.76 5.04
CA CYS A 400 8.68 -19.64 3.93
C CYS A 400 7.22 -20.09 4.01
N SER A 401 6.75 -20.48 5.19
CA SER A 401 5.35 -20.87 5.43
C SER A 401 4.37 -19.76 5.04
N LEU A 402 4.63 -18.52 5.44
CA LEU A 402 3.77 -17.38 5.09
C LEU A 402 3.76 -17.08 3.58
N LEU A 403 4.90 -17.26 2.89
CA LEU A 403 4.97 -17.08 1.44
C LEU A 403 4.25 -18.20 0.69
N ASP A 404 4.31 -19.43 1.16
CA ASP A 404 3.57 -20.56 0.59
C ASP A 404 2.04 -20.33 0.71
N ILE A 405 1.57 -19.93 1.88
CA ILE A 405 0.17 -19.57 2.11
C ILE A 405 -0.27 -18.44 1.18
N ARG A 406 0.57 -17.40 1.00
CA ARG A 406 0.30 -16.32 0.06
C ARG A 406 0.20 -16.82 -1.39
N THR A 407 1.09 -17.72 -1.79
CA THR A 407 1.07 -18.31 -3.13
C THR A 407 -0.20 -19.11 -3.35
N LYS A 408 -0.60 -19.95 -2.40
CA LYS A 408 -1.85 -20.71 -2.42
C LYS A 408 -3.08 -19.78 -2.52
N HIS A 409 -3.13 -18.75 -1.69
CA HIS A 409 -4.21 -17.76 -1.78
C HIS A 409 -4.28 -17.07 -3.13
N LYS A 410 -3.14 -16.72 -3.72
CA LYS A 410 -3.08 -16.11 -5.04
C LYS A 410 -3.63 -17.04 -6.13
N MET A 411 -3.31 -18.34 -6.09
CA MET A 411 -3.86 -19.34 -7.02
C MET A 411 -5.38 -19.40 -6.91
N TYR A 412 -5.92 -19.51 -5.70
CA TYR A 412 -7.38 -19.52 -5.48
C TYR A 412 -8.04 -18.19 -5.88
N LEU A 413 -7.38 -17.07 -5.69
CA LEU A 413 -7.89 -15.77 -6.10
C LEU A 413 -7.96 -15.64 -7.63
N ASP A 414 -6.94 -16.13 -8.34
CA ASP A 414 -6.89 -16.12 -9.80
C ASP A 414 -8.01 -17.02 -10.37
N GLU A 415 -8.25 -18.20 -9.79
CA GLU A 415 -9.37 -19.10 -10.12
C GLU A 415 -10.73 -18.43 -9.84
N TYR A 416 -10.92 -17.86 -8.65
CA TYR A 416 -12.14 -17.16 -8.28
C TYR A 416 -12.48 -15.98 -9.20
N ILE A 417 -11.46 -15.25 -9.64
CA ILE A 417 -11.62 -14.14 -10.59
C ILE A 417 -12.04 -14.70 -11.95
N TYR A 418 -11.38 -15.77 -12.42
CA TYR A 418 -11.69 -16.41 -13.69
C TYR A 418 -13.14 -16.88 -13.75
N ASP A 419 -13.62 -17.58 -12.74
CA ASP A 419 -15.01 -18.08 -12.65
C ASP A 419 -16.06 -16.97 -12.62
N LYS A 420 -15.71 -15.79 -12.06
CA LYS A 420 -16.64 -14.64 -12.01
C LYS A 420 -16.57 -13.72 -13.22
N GLU A 421 -15.51 -13.77 -14.01
CA GLU A 421 -15.36 -12.89 -15.18
C GLU A 421 -16.26 -13.28 -16.36
N ASP A 422 -16.77 -14.50 -16.39
CA ASP A 422 -17.65 -14.97 -17.47
C ASP A 422 -19.07 -14.37 -17.48
N THR A 423 -19.43 -13.54 -16.48
CA THR A 423 -20.84 -13.17 -16.29
C THR A 423 -21.19 -11.69 -16.50
N ALA A 424 -20.25 -10.75 -16.58
CA ALA A 424 -20.61 -9.34 -16.84
C ALA A 424 -19.49 -8.54 -17.51
N THR A 425 -19.80 -7.91 -18.62
CA THR A 425 -18.91 -7.00 -19.34
C THR A 425 -18.67 -5.70 -18.54
N VAL A 426 -17.58 -4.97 -18.85
CA VAL A 426 -17.29 -3.64 -18.27
C VAL A 426 -18.48 -2.70 -18.45
N SER A 427 -19.17 -2.79 -19.58
CA SER A 427 -20.36 -1.99 -19.91
C SER A 427 -21.54 -2.29 -18.97
N GLU A 428 -21.79 -3.56 -18.64
CA GLU A 428 -22.85 -3.96 -17.71
C GLU A 428 -22.55 -3.54 -16.28
N LYS A 429 -21.29 -3.66 -15.84
CA LYS A 429 -20.82 -3.17 -14.53
C LYS A 429 -20.98 -1.66 -14.42
N LEU A 430 -20.66 -0.90 -15.46
CA LEU A 430 -20.86 0.55 -15.52
C LEU A 430 -22.34 0.94 -15.50
N MET A 431 -23.20 0.19 -16.21
CA MET A 431 -24.64 0.42 -16.22
C MET A 431 -25.27 0.16 -14.85
N HIS A 432 -24.82 -0.89 -14.14
CA HIS A 432 -25.24 -1.16 -12.77
C HIS A 432 -24.84 -0.02 -11.80
N LEU A 433 -23.60 0.48 -11.90
CA LEU A 433 -23.13 1.62 -11.10
C LEU A 433 -23.92 2.91 -11.38
N LYS A 434 -24.28 3.18 -12.65
CA LYS A 434 -25.15 4.30 -13.00
C LYS A 434 -26.54 4.17 -12.35
N LYS A 435 -27.13 2.98 -12.34
CA LYS A 435 -28.42 2.73 -11.65
C LYS A 435 -28.31 3.00 -10.15
N ILE A 436 -27.24 2.53 -9.49
CA ILE A 436 -26.98 2.79 -8.07
C ILE A 436 -26.82 4.29 -7.81
N SER A 437 -26.04 4.99 -8.63
CA SER A 437 -25.83 6.44 -8.51
C SER A 437 -27.14 7.24 -8.65
N ASN A 438 -27.98 6.86 -9.61
CA ASN A 438 -29.29 7.49 -9.82
C ASN A 438 -30.25 7.22 -8.65
N HIS A 439 -30.21 6.02 -8.05
CA HIS A 439 -31.01 5.69 -6.88
C HIS A 439 -30.63 6.58 -5.68
N TYR A 440 -29.35 6.77 -5.41
CA TYR A 440 -28.90 7.67 -4.34
C TYR A 440 -29.22 9.15 -4.64
N ALA A 441 -29.15 9.59 -5.90
CA ALA A 441 -29.53 10.94 -6.28
C ALA A 441 -31.05 11.20 -6.14
N ALA A 442 -31.88 10.15 -6.24
CA ALA A 442 -33.32 10.24 -5.98
C ALA A 442 -33.61 10.39 -4.48
N ILE A 443 -32.86 9.70 -3.62
CA ILE A 443 -32.99 9.79 -2.14
C ILE A 443 -32.55 11.18 -1.63
N GLU A 444 -31.63 11.84 -2.29
CA GLU A 444 -31.18 13.21 -1.93
C GLU A 444 -32.20 14.32 -2.20
N LYS A 445 -33.28 14.03 -2.93
CA LYS A 445 -34.31 14.99 -3.25
C LYS A 445 -35.44 15.05 -2.21
N PHE A 446 -35.44 14.15 -1.26
CA PHE A 446 -36.32 14.12 -0.09
C PHE A 446 -35.51 14.45 1.19
#